data_b7142c901374a527d1bf5d5ee7390e51
#
_entry.id   b7142c901374a527d1bf5d5ee7390e51
#
_cell.length_a   1.000
_cell.length_b   1.000
_cell.length_c   1.000
_cell.angle_alpha   90.00
_cell.angle_beta   90.00
_cell.angle_gamma   90.00
#
_symmetry.space_group_name_H-M   'P 1'
#
loop_
_entity.id
_entity.type
_entity.pdbx_description
1 polymer ?
#
loop_
_entity_poly.entity_id
_entity_poly.type
_entity_poly.pdbx_seq_one_letter_code
_entity_poly.pdbx_strand_id
1 'polypeptide(L)'
;MCIRDRCIPACPVKALSVDEDTTAVLVDKEKCTGCGQCIKACPGNIPFLHPSDNKAVICDLCGGDPECVKICQEAKFDALILIRQRREEAKNDVNRRLFAQTPEEFTKDVAINLFGEKAEELI
;
A
#
# COMPACT_ATOMS: atom_id res chain seq x y z
N MET A 1 2.88 0.04 -2.22
CA MET A 1 3.35 -0.25 -0.84
C MET A 1 2.19 -0.74 0.01
N CYS A 2 2.35 -1.82 0.75
CA CYS A 2 1.28 -2.42 1.54
C CYS A 2 1.20 -1.76 2.92
N ILE A 3 0.11 -1.08 3.23
CA ILE A 3 -0.11 -0.43 4.53
C ILE A 3 -0.35 -1.46 5.65
N ARG A 4 -0.73 -2.68 5.30
CA ARG A 4 -1.14 -3.73 6.26
C ARG A 4 0.00 -4.60 6.78
N ASP A 5 1.17 -4.58 6.13
CA ASP A 5 2.41 -5.28 6.53
C ASP A 5 2.28 -6.75 6.89
N ARG A 6 1.34 -7.44 6.30
CA ARG A 6 1.07 -8.84 6.61
C ARG A 6 2.21 -9.79 6.24
N CYS A 7 3.06 -9.40 5.29
CA CYS A 7 4.18 -10.20 4.84
C CYS A 7 5.31 -10.29 5.89
N ILE A 8 5.49 -9.25 6.70
CA ILE A 8 6.57 -9.19 7.71
C ILE A 8 6.40 -10.28 8.78
N PRO A 9 5.26 -10.37 9.50
CA PRO A 9 5.08 -11.41 10.49
C PRO A 9 4.94 -12.81 9.88
N ALA A 10 4.58 -12.91 8.60
CA ALA A 10 4.47 -14.19 7.91
C ALA A 10 5.82 -14.80 7.52
N CYS A 11 6.90 -14.04 7.54
CA CYS A 11 8.23 -14.52 7.18
C CYS A 11 8.84 -15.37 8.33
N PRO A 12 9.05 -16.69 8.13
CA PRO A 12 9.56 -17.56 9.19
C PRO A 12 11.01 -17.29 9.57
N VAL A 13 11.79 -16.76 8.64
CA VAL A 13 13.22 -16.43 8.82
C VAL A 13 13.47 -14.96 9.12
N LYS A 14 12.41 -14.17 9.24
CA LYS A 14 12.47 -12.73 9.51
C LYS A 14 13.39 -11.97 8.54
N ALA A 15 13.31 -12.32 7.26
CA ALA A 15 14.05 -11.67 6.18
C ALA A 15 13.45 -10.33 5.75
N LEU A 16 12.26 -9.99 6.23
CA LEU A 16 11.57 -8.75 5.90
C LEU A 16 11.67 -7.76 7.06
N SER A 17 12.05 -6.54 6.73
CA SER A 17 12.12 -5.42 7.67
C SER A 17 11.51 -4.16 7.06
N VAL A 18 11.23 -3.18 7.90
CA VAL A 18 10.74 -1.86 7.47
C VAL A 18 11.87 -0.87 7.60
N ASP A 19 12.12 -0.13 6.55
CA ASP A 19 13.00 1.03 6.59
C ASP A 19 12.28 2.19 7.30
N GLU A 20 12.93 2.78 8.29
CA GLU A 20 12.35 3.87 9.09
C GLU A 20 12.23 5.17 8.28
N ASP A 21 13.16 5.41 7.36
CA ASP A 21 13.18 6.64 6.57
C ASP A 21 12.19 6.63 5.40
N THR A 22 12.16 5.53 4.64
CA THR A 22 11.33 5.40 3.45
C THR A 22 10.00 4.70 3.72
N THR A 23 9.86 4.05 4.87
CA THR A 23 8.73 3.17 5.23
C THR A 23 8.53 1.99 4.26
N ALA A 24 9.50 1.72 3.41
CA ALA A 24 9.48 0.59 2.50
C ALA A 24 9.78 -0.72 3.23
N VAL A 25 9.32 -1.83 2.67
CA VAL A 25 9.66 -3.16 3.15
C VAL A 25 10.93 -3.62 2.45
N LEU A 26 11.98 -3.85 3.22
CA LEU A 26 13.26 -4.34 2.73
C LEU A 26 13.35 -5.86 2.88
N VAL A 27 13.96 -6.49 1.89
CA VAL A 27 14.20 -7.94 1.88
C VAL A 27 15.68 -8.21 2.07
N ASP A 28 16.01 -8.94 3.13
CA ASP A 28 17.35 -9.47 3.33
C ASP A 28 17.52 -10.76 2.50
N LYS A 29 18.24 -10.63 1.39
CA LYS A 29 18.45 -11.74 0.45
C LYS A 29 19.21 -12.91 1.04
N GLU A 30 20.08 -12.66 2.03
CA GLU A 30 20.85 -13.72 2.67
C GLU A 30 19.97 -14.59 3.57
N LYS A 31 19.03 -13.98 4.27
CA LYS A 31 18.09 -14.71 5.13
C LYS A 31 16.92 -15.33 4.36
N CYS A 32 16.54 -14.73 3.24
CA CYS A 32 15.40 -15.19 2.47
C CYS A 32 15.63 -16.59 1.89
N THR A 33 14.73 -17.52 2.18
CA THR A 33 14.78 -18.91 1.67
C THR A 33 13.92 -19.14 0.43
N GLY A 34 13.16 -18.14 -0.02
CA GLY A 34 12.26 -18.30 -1.16
C GLY A 34 11.01 -19.14 -0.87
N CYS A 35 10.59 -19.25 0.38
CA CYS A 35 9.47 -20.09 0.79
C CYS A 35 8.08 -19.63 0.30
N GLY A 36 7.96 -18.37 -0.17
CA GLY A 36 6.71 -17.83 -0.72
C GLY A 36 5.62 -17.50 0.32
N GLN A 37 5.90 -17.57 1.61
CA GLN A 37 4.91 -17.25 2.64
C GLN A 37 4.49 -15.78 2.62
N CYS A 38 5.42 -14.87 2.30
CA CYS A 38 5.13 -13.44 2.13
C CYS A 38 4.13 -13.18 0.99
N ILE A 39 4.20 -13.97 -0.08
CA ILE A 39 3.27 -13.87 -1.22
C ILE A 39 1.88 -14.31 -0.80
N LYS A 40 1.76 -15.44 -0.11
CA LYS A 40 0.49 -15.98 0.38
C LYS A 40 -0.18 -15.06 1.40
N ALA A 41 0.62 -14.43 2.26
CA ALA A 41 0.13 -13.51 3.29
C ALA A 41 -0.32 -12.16 2.71
N CYS A 42 0.17 -11.77 1.55
CA CYS A 42 -0.17 -10.50 0.91
C CYS A 42 -1.48 -10.62 0.13
N PRO A 43 -2.52 -9.88 0.49
CA PRO A 43 -3.80 -9.92 -0.22
C PRO A 43 -3.72 -9.40 -1.67
N GLY A 44 -2.73 -8.55 -1.96
CA GLY A 44 -2.48 -8.00 -3.30
C GLY A 44 -1.43 -8.76 -4.11
N ASN A 45 -0.85 -9.85 -3.58
CA ASN A 45 0.23 -10.60 -4.20
C ASN A 45 1.40 -9.72 -4.67
N ILE A 46 1.73 -8.69 -3.91
CA ILE A 46 2.77 -7.71 -4.26
C ILE A 46 4.18 -8.33 -4.26
N PRO A 47 4.59 -9.10 -3.22
CA PRO A 47 5.85 -9.80 -3.26
C PRO A 47 5.87 -10.85 -4.37
N PHE A 48 7.01 -10.99 -5.04
CA PHE A 48 7.22 -12.07 -6.01
C PHE A 48 8.62 -12.67 -5.83
N LEU A 49 8.82 -13.85 -6.39
CA LEU A 49 10.12 -14.51 -6.37
C LEU A 49 10.91 -14.14 -7.61
N HIS A 50 12.15 -13.73 -7.42
CA HIS A 50 13.05 -13.44 -8.53
C HIS A 50 13.40 -14.74 -9.26
N PRO A 51 13.29 -14.80 -10.60
CA PRO A 51 13.45 -16.05 -11.34
C PRO A 51 14.85 -16.66 -11.26
N SER A 52 15.90 -15.86 -11.05
CA SER A 52 17.28 -16.37 -10.94
C SER A 52 17.61 -16.89 -9.55
N ASP A 53 17.22 -16.15 -8.51
CA ASP A 53 17.66 -16.38 -7.13
C ASP A 53 16.59 -17.05 -6.26
N ASN A 54 15.36 -17.12 -6.73
CA ASN A 54 14.18 -17.54 -5.96
C ASN A 54 14.02 -16.81 -4.63
N LYS A 55 14.52 -15.58 -4.55
CA LYS A 55 14.39 -14.71 -3.39
C LYS A 55 13.19 -13.79 -3.55
N ALA A 56 12.57 -13.44 -2.45
CA ALA A 56 11.47 -12.48 -2.48
C ALA A 56 11.94 -11.10 -2.93
N VAL A 57 11.15 -10.45 -3.78
CA VAL A 57 11.37 -9.08 -4.24
C VAL A 57 10.15 -8.26 -3.88
N ILE A 58 10.37 -7.13 -3.25
CA ILE A 58 9.35 -6.14 -2.88
C ILE A 58 9.91 -4.77 -3.25
N CYS A 59 9.04 -3.85 -3.64
CA CYS A 59 9.44 -2.48 -3.96
C CYS A 59 10.06 -1.79 -2.73
N ASP A 60 11.31 -1.36 -2.87
CA ASP A 60 12.08 -0.64 -1.86
C ASP A 60 12.07 0.89 -2.03
N LEU A 61 11.24 1.40 -2.93
CA LEU A 61 11.20 2.81 -3.33
C LEU A 61 12.53 3.34 -3.87
N CYS A 62 13.38 2.48 -4.42
CA CYS A 62 14.73 2.82 -4.92
C CYS A 62 15.55 3.64 -3.90
N GLY A 63 15.47 3.26 -2.63
CA GLY A 63 16.17 3.96 -1.55
C GLY A 63 15.58 5.33 -1.17
N GLY A 64 14.36 5.62 -1.57
CA GLY A 64 13.65 6.88 -1.27
C GLY A 64 13.52 7.84 -2.46
N ASP A 65 14.06 7.48 -3.62
CA ASP A 65 14.01 8.28 -4.84
C ASP A 65 13.53 7.42 -6.03
N PRO A 66 12.22 7.12 -6.11
CA PRO A 66 11.68 6.15 -7.04
C PRO A 66 11.80 6.59 -8.50
N GLU A 67 12.51 5.80 -9.30
CA GLU A 67 12.71 6.04 -10.73
C GLU A 67 11.39 6.01 -11.53
N CYS A 68 10.46 5.15 -11.14
CA CYS A 68 9.15 5.05 -11.80
C CYS A 68 8.34 6.37 -11.70
N VAL A 69 8.44 7.06 -10.57
CA VAL A 69 7.79 8.36 -10.37
C VAL A 69 8.46 9.43 -11.22
N LYS A 70 9.80 9.47 -11.25
CA LYS A 70 10.56 10.42 -12.08
C LYS A 70 10.21 10.29 -13.56
N ILE A 71 10.28 9.07 -14.10
CA ILE A 71 9.98 8.80 -15.50
C ILE A 71 8.52 9.17 -15.82
N CYS A 72 7.58 8.90 -14.91
CA CYS A 72 6.19 9.26 -15.09
C CYS A 72 5.99 10.78 -15.18
N GLN A 73 6.70 11.54 -14.35
CA GLN A 73 6.66 13.00 -14.35
C GLN A 73 7.35 13.60 -15.59
N GLU A 74 8.52 13.08 -15.98
CA GLU A 74 9.24 13.51 -17.18
C GLU A 74 8.41 13.28 -18.45
N ALA A 75 7.68 12.16 -18.51
CA ALA A 75 6.75 11.85 -19.60
C ALA A 75 5.43 12.65 -19.53
N LYS A 76 5.25 13.52 -18.54
CA LYS A 76 4.07 14.37 -18.32
C LYS A 76 2.74 13.60 -18.12
N PHE A 77 2.84 12.36 -17.66
CA PHE A 77 1.64 11.59 -17.29
C PHE A 77 1.15 11.92 -15.89
N ASP A 78 2.04 12.29 -14.97
CA ASP A 78 1.76 12.62 -13.56
C ASP A 78 0.79 11.62 -12.86
N ALA A 79 0.87 10.35 -13.28
CA ALA A 79 0.01 9.29 -12.76
C ALA A 79 0.53 8.69 -11.45
N LEU A 80 1.83 8.85 -11.17
CA LEU A 80 2.47 8.33 -9.98
C LEU A 80 2.96 9.47 -9.10
N ILE A 81 2.69 9.36 -7.81
CA ILE A 81 3.18 10.31 -6.80
C ILE A 81 3.86 9.54 -5.66
N LEU A 82 4.92 10.12 -5.11
CA LEU A 82 5.56 9.61 -3.91
C LEU A 82 4.96 10.27 -2.66
N ILE A 83 4.38 9.46 -1.80
CA ILE A 83 3.88 9.90 -0.50
C ILE A 83 4.98 9.67 0.54
N ARG A 84 5.59 10.75 1.02
CA ARG A 84 6.63 10.72 2.06
C ARG A 84 6.01 10.94 3.44
N GLN A 85 5.29 9.95 3.91
CA GLN A 85 4.69 9.99 5.24
C GLN A 85 5.13 8.77 6.05
N ARG A 86 5.29 8.99 7.36
CA ARG A 86 5.50 7.85 8.27
C ARG A 86 4.32 6.89 8.15
N ARG A 87 4.60 5.60 8.30
CA ARG A 87 3.61 4.54 8.13
C ARG A 87 2.35 4.75 8.97
N GLU A 88 2.51 5.21 10.20
CA GLU A 88 1.37 5.52 11.08
C GLU A 88 0.57 6.74 10.59
N GLU A 89 1.25 7.77 10.11
CA GLU A 89 0.60 8.94 9.51
C GLU A 89 -0.15 8.57 8.23
N ALA A 90 0.45 7.72 7.38
CA ALA A 90 -0.21 7.23 6.18
C ALA A 90 -1.46 6.40 6.49
N LYS A 91 -1.41 5.53 7.49
CA LYS A 91 -2.60 4.79 7.95
C LYS A 91 -3.69 5.73 8.45
N ASN A 92 -3.32 6.73 9.23
CA ASN A 92 -4.26 7.72 9.76
C ASN A 92 -4.87 8.57 8.65
N ASP A 93 -4.08 8.96 7.64
CA ASP A 93 -4.57 9.75 6.51
C ASP A 93 -5.53 8.93 5.61
N VAL A 94 -5.20 7.67 5.34
CA VAL A 94 -6.11 6.76 4.64
C VAL A 94 -7.41 6.58 5.41
N ASN A 95 -7.33 6.34 6.72
CA ASN A 95 -8.51 6.23 7.57
C ASN A 95 -9.31 7.53 7.57
N ARG A 96 -8.64 8.69 7.66
CA ARG A 96 -9.29 9.99 7.60
C ARG A 96 -10.02 10.19 6.27
N ARG A 97 -9.42 9.83 5.14
CA ARG A 97 -10.07 9.97 3.83
C ARG A 97 -11.24 9.01 3.64
N LEU A 98 -11.10 7.77 4.12
CA LEU A 98 -12.17 6.76 4.03
C LEU A 98 -13.32 7.05 4.99
N PHE A 99 -13.02 7.67 6.15
CA PHE A 99 -14.00 7.94 7.21
C PHE A 99 -14.10 9.44 7.53
N ALA A 100 -13.75 10.29 6.56
CA ALA A 100 -13.86 11.75 6.74
C ALA A 100 -15.30 12.21 6.92
N GLN A 101 -16.23 11.45 6.40
CA GLN A 101 -17.66 11.68 6.58
C GLN A 101 -18.15 10.84 7.75
N THR A 102 -19.05 11.42 8.55
CA THR A 102 -19.78 10.62 9.53
C THR A 102 -20.62 9.57 8.79
N PRO A 103 -20.95 8.44 9.44
CA PRO A 103 -21.83 7.45 8.83
C PRO A 103 -23.14 8.02 8.29
N GLU A 104 -23.65 9.03 8.96
CA GLU A 104 -24.88 9.74 8.54
C GLU A 104 -24.67 10.58 7.29
N GLU A 105 -23.58 11.34 7.19
CA GLU A 105 -23.23 12.12 5.99
C GLU A 105 -22.96 11.22 4.81
N PHE A 106 -22.20 10.14 5.01
CA PHE A 106 -21.95 9.15 3.97
C PHE A 106 -23.24 8.51 3.45
N THR A 107 -24.14 8.14 4.36
CA THR A 107 -25.44 7.57 4.00
C THR A 107 -26.29 8.55 3.20
N LYS A 108 -26.30 9.82 3.58
CA LYS A 108 -27.00 10.88 2.83
C LYS A 108 -26.44 11.07 1.43
N ASP A 109 -25.13 11.17 1.30
CA ASP A 109 -24.49 11.35 0.00
C ASP A 109 -24.75 10.16 -0.93
N VAL A 110 -24.69 8.93 -0.43
CA VAL A 110 -25.03 7.73 -1.19
C VAL A 110 -26.50 7.72 -1.58
N ALA A 111 -27.39 8.07 -0.67
CA ALA A 111 -28.82 8.12 -0.95
C ALA A 111 -29.17 9.18 -2.00
N ILE A 112 -28.58 10.38 -1.93
CA ILE A 112 -28.77 11.44 -2.91
C ILE A 112 -28.26 11.00 -4.29
N ASN A 113 -27.09 10.35 -4.36
CA ASN A 113 -26.53 9.88 -5.62
C ASN A 113 -27.35 8.76 -6.28
N LEU A 114 -27.99 7.90 -5.48
CA LEU A 114 -28.77 6.78 -5.98
C LEU A 114 -30.24 7.15 -6.28
N PHE A 115 -30.83 7.99 -5.46
CA PHE A 115 -32.28 8.26 -5.48
C PHE A 115 -32.63 9.71 -5.82
N GLY A 116 -31.63 10.59 -5.99
CA GLY A 116 -31.82 12.01 -6.28
C GLY A 116 -32.57 12.75 -5.16
N GLU A 117 -33.41 13.71 -5.56
CA GLU A 117 -34.15 14.55 -4.60
C GLU A 117 -35.13 13.79 -3.69
N LYS A 118 -35.48 12.55 -4.05
CA LYS A 118 -36.33 11.69 -3.23
C LYS A 118 -35.62 11.03 -2.06
N ALA A 119 -34.29 11.22 -1.96
CA ALA A 119 -33.50 10.64 -0.88
C ALA A 119 -33.89 11.18 0.50
N GLU A 120 -34.36 12.42 0.59
CA GLU A 120 -34.74 13.03 1.87
C GLU A 120 -35.99 12.38 2.49
N GLU A 121 -36.84 11.76 1.67
CA GLU A 121 -38.03 11.03 2.15
C GLU A 121 -37.69 9.62 2.69
N LEU A 122 -36.50 9.10 2.35
CA LEU A 122 -36.05 7.73 2.68
C LEU A 122 -35.10 7.67 3.89
N ILE A 123 -34.63 8.79 4.32
CA ILE A 123 -33.76 8.95 5.49
C ILE A 123 -34.60 9.56 6.64
#